data_c20cf7754fdd59a7abe7dac019c476fa
#
_entry.id   c20cf7754fdd59a7abe7dac019c476fa
#
_cell.length_a   1.000
_cell.length_b   1.000
_cell.length_c   1.000
_cell.angle_alpha   90.00
_cell.angle_beta   90.00
_cell.angle_gamma   90.00
#
_symmetry.space_group_name_H-M   'P 1'
#
loop_
_entity.id
_entity.type
_entity.pdbx_description
1 polymer ?
#
loop_
_entity_poly.entity_id
_entity_poly.type
_entity_poly.pdbx_seq_one_letter_code
_entity_poly.pdbx_strand_id
1 'polypeptide(L)'
;MLRNIRLRRGAAAALAAVALLVLAACSGDAYPNSTFLPTTENNRDVTALWNQMMFWGTAVFVVVEAILLFTIIKYRRRPGGPEPRHVHGNTVMEITWTLAPALILVFIAVPTVRTIFRTQRPAPATALQVEVIGHQWWWEFRYPEFGVTTANELYLPHGRPVNFALRTADVLHSFWIPALAGKRDLISNRTNYLWFTPDSTGEAAFNGSCNEYCGSSHANMKFRVFTVAPANFELWARHQAADAMFPPPAPAVVATPTARPVSNPSAGRGATTAVVPVLAPVAVPATTPWQFPREKIPPHVMPHTPMPPGMDIPEAVIAGGDAQRGFTTYSRSACIGCHKIRGNRSSMGILGPDLTHVGSRYTIAGGLFVNDALHLTHWIKNARMMKPGTLMQTLGKGMRDPIMNMTVQAGGLTDAEISDIAAYLLSLK
;
A
#
# COMPACT_ATOMS: atom_id res chain seq x y z
N MET A 1 6.86 -39.49 48.85
CA MET A 1 7.34 -39.86 47.49
C MET A 1 6.33 -39.48 46.40
N LEU A 2 5.06 -39.81 46.52
CA LEU A 2 4.01 -39.51 45.53
C LEU A 2 3.77 -38.03 45.24
N ARG A 3 3.92 -37.11 46.20
CA ARG A 3 3.76 -35.67 46.06
C ARG A 3 4.83 -35.04 45.12
N ASN A 4 6.05 -35.54 45.20
CA ASN A 4 7.16 -35.07 44.33
C ASN A 4 7.03 -35.57 42.88
N ILE A 5 6.40 -36.74 42.67
CA ILE A 5 6.12 -37.29 41.35
C ILE A 5 5.04 -36.47 40.64
N ARG A 6 3.95 -36.07 41.37
CA ARG A 6 2.87 -35.25 40.87
C ARG A 6 3.38 -33.83 40.50
N LEU A 7 4.23 -33.24 41.33
CA LEU A 7 4.83 -31.91 41.04
C LEU A 7 5.74 -31.95 39.79
N ARG A 8 6.56 -33.00 39.63
CA ARG A 8 7.42 -33.16 38.44
C ARG A 8 6.61 -33.41 37.18
N ARG A 9 5.53 -34.17 37.23
CA ARG A 9 4.61 -34.38 36.09
C ARG A 9 3.84 -33.08 35.72
N GLY A 10 3.40 -32.30 36.69
CA GLY A 10 2.78 -31.02 36.48
C GLY A 10 3.72 -29.99 35.82
N ALA A 11 4.97 -29.91 36.28
CA ALA A 11 6.00 -29.04 35.70
C ALA A 11 6.38 -29.47 34.27
N ALA A 12 6.50 -30.76 34.00
CA ALA A 12 6.74 -31.27 32.65
C ALA A 12 5.58 -31.00 31.69
N ALA A 13 4.32 -31.16 32.14
CA ALA A 13 3.14 -30.84 31.36
C ALA A 13 3.01 -29.33 31.06
N ALA A 14 3.34 -28.47 32.04
CA ALA A 14 3.37 -27.02 31.85
C ALA A 14 4.45 -26.61 30.84
N LEU A 15 5.64 -27.17 30.93
CA LEU A 15 6.74 -26.94 29.96
C LEU A 15 6.37 -27.43 28.56
N ALA A 16 5.71 -28.57 28.43
CA ALA A 16 5.23 -29.09 27.15
C ALA A 16 4.14 -28.19 26.56
N ALA A 17 3.21 -27.71 27.38
CA ALA A 17 2.17 -26.79 26.96
C ALA A 17 2.76 -25.44 26.48
N VAL A 18 3.75 -24.89 27.19
CA VAL A 18 4.46 -23.67 26.78
C VAL A 18 5.21 -23.90 25.47
N ALA A 19 5.90 -25.05 25.32
CA ALA A 19 6.60 -25.40 24.09
C ALA A 19 5.63 -25.53 22.90
N LEU A 20 4.46 -26.15 23.09
CA LEU A 20 3.40 -26.25 22.07
C LEU A 20 2.82 -24.89 21.71
N LEU A 21 2.61 -23.99 22.67
CA LEU A 21 2.15 -22.62 22.42
C LEU A 21 3.18 -21.83 21.64
N VAL A 22 4.46 -21.95 21.96
CA VAL A 22 5.56 -21.29 21.22
C VAL A 22 5.64 -21.84 19.79
N LEU A 23 5.51 -23.14 19.58
CA LEU A 23 5.52 -23.75 18.25
C LEU A 23 4.30 -23.36 17.43
N ALA A 24 3.12 -23.24 18.06
CA ALA A 24 1.89 -22.80 17.39
C ALA A 24 1.91 -21.31 17.00
N ALA A 25 2.68 -20.48 17.71
CA ALA A 25 2.84 -19.05 17.40
C ALA A 25 3.76 -18.78 16.21
N CYS A 26 4.44 -19.80 15.66
CA CYS A 26 5.41 -19.65 14.57
C CYS A 26 4.80 -19.74 13.15
N SER A 27 3.48 -19.78 12.96
CA SER A 27 2.86 -19.75 11.63
C SER A 27 2.84 -18.32 11.08
N GLY A 28 3.85 -18.00 10.22
CA GLY A 28 4.08 -16.65 9.70
C GLY A 28 3.24 -16.24 8.48
N ASP A 29 2.33 -17.07 7.99
CA ASP A 29 1.75 -16.93 6.64
C ASP A 29 0.63 -15.89 6.50
N ALA A 30 0.24 -15.18 7.56
CA ALA A 30 -0.97 -14.35 7.54
C ALA A 30 -0.82 -12.92 8.09
N TYR A 31 0.39 -12.41 8.30
CA TYR A 31 0.56 -11.06 8.83
C TYR A 31 0.61 -10.01 7.71
N PRO A 32 -0.41 -9.13 7.61
CA PRO A 32 -0.58 -8.23 6.46
C PRO A 32 0.54 -7.19 6.31
N ASN A 33 1.31 -6.94 7.36
CA ASN A 33 2.41 -5.98 7.37
C ASN A 33 3.74 -6.61 7.82
N SER A 34 3.96 -7.89 7.48
CA SER A 34 5.19 -8.59 7.84
C SER A 34 6.39 -8.04 7.08
N THR A 35 7.48 -7.76 7.81
CA THR A 35 8.80 -7.45 7.25
C THR A 35 9.67 -8.70 7.07
N PHE A 36 9.20 -9.86 7.53
CA PHE A 36 9.98 -11.12 7.58
C PHE A 36 9.85 -11.98 6.31
N LEU A 37 9.11 -11.50 5.32
CA LEU A 37 9.03 -12.11 3.98
C LEU A 37 9.71 -11.19 2.98
N PRO A 38 11.05 -11.14 2.93
CA PRO A 38 11.78 -10.18 2.13
C PRO A 38 11.65 -10.49 0.64
N THR A 39 11.12 -9.54 -0.12
CA THR A 39 10.92 -9.61 -1.57
C THR A 39 11.80 -8.61 -2.34
N THR A 40 12.80 -8.03 -1.68
CA THR A 40 13.78 -7.11 -2.28
C THR A 40 15.15 -7.28 -1.64
N GLU A 41 16.21 -6.81 -2.32
CA GLU A 41 17.57 -6.79 -1.77
C GLU A 41 17.67 -5.95 -0.49
N ASN A 42 16.98 -4.81 -0.45
CA ASN A 42 16.97 -3.92 0.72
C ASN A 42 16.39 -4.64 1.94
N ASN A 43 15.25 -5.31 1.76
CA ASN A 43 14.59 -6.00 2.86
C ASN A 43 15.35 -7.28 3.29
N ARG A 44 16.03 -7.96 2.36
CA ARG A 44 16.93 -9.09 2.70
C ARG A 44 18.11 -8.65 3.56
N ASP A 45 18.74 -7.53 3.24
CA ASP A 45 19.86 -6.98 4.03
C ASP A 45 19.40 -6.62 5.46
N VAL A 46 18.23 -6.00 5.60
CA VAL A 46 17.65 -5.67 6.91
C VAL A 46 17.26 -6.92 7.70
N THR A 47 16.68 -7.93 7.04
CA THR A 47 16.31 -9.20 7.68
C THR A 47 17.54 -9.98 8.14
N ALA A 48 18.61 -9.99 7.35
CA ALA A 48 19.87 -10.63 7.75
C ALA A 48 20.48 -9.97 9.01
N LEU A 49 20.47 -8.64 9.07
CA LEU A 49 20.89 -7.89 10.25
C LEU A 49 20.01 -8.20 11.46
N TRP A 50 18.69 -8.23 11.29
CA TRP A 50 17.75 -8.61 12.35
C TRP A 50 18.05 -10.00 12.90
N ASN A 51 18.24 -11.00 12.05
CA ASN A 51 18.53 -12.37 12.49
C ASN A 51 19.83 -12.45 13.29
N GLN A 52 20.85 -11.69 12.89
CA GLN A 52 22.10 -11.60 13.65
C GLN A 52 21.91 -10.93 15.01
N MET A 53 21.15 -9.85 15.09
CA MET A 53 20.83 -9.17 16.35
C MET A 53 20.02 -10.09 17.27
N MET A 54 19.05 -10.82 16.73
CA MET A 54 18.25 -11.78 17.49
C MET A 54 19.09 -12.94 18.03
N PHE A 55 20.06 -13.44 17.24
CA PHE A 55 20.99 -14.47 17.71
C PHE A 55 21.79 -14.02 18.94
N TRP A 56 22.46 -12.86 18.85
CA TRP A 56 23.26 -12.34 19.98
C TRP A 56 22.38 -11.94 21.16
N GLY A 57 21.23 -11.29 20.92
CA GLY A 57 20.29 -10.91 21.95
C GLY A 57 19.75 -12.13 22.72
N THR A 58 19.38 -13.20 22.00
CA THR A 58 18.92 -14.44 22.61
C THR A 58 20.02 -15.12 23.40
N ALA A 59 21.26 -15.16 22.89
CA ALA A 59 22.40 -15.74 23.61
C ALA A 59 22.65 -15.01 24.93
N VAL A 60 22.69 -13.67 24.92
CA VAL A 60 22.84 -12.86 26.14
C VAL A 60 21.67 -13.08 27.10
N PHE A 61 20.44 -13.04 26.58
CA PHE A 61 19.23 -13.27 27.40
C PHE A 61 19.28 -14.61 28.11
N VAL A 62 19.56 -15.70 27.40
CA VAL A 62 19.64 -17.05 28.00
C VAL A 62 20.70 -17.13 29.08
N VAL A 63 21.89 -16.55 28.83
CA VAL A 63 22.99 -16.56 29.84
C VAL A 63 22.59 -15.77 31.09
N VAL A 64 22.03 -14.56 30.91
CA VAL A 64 21.64 -13.70 32.03
C VAL A 64 20.52 -14.35 32.86
N GLU A 65 19.48 -14.86 32.18
CA GLU A 65 18.36 -15.53 32.86
C GLU A 65 18.81 -16.81 33.57
N ALA A 66 19.70 -17.58 32.98
CA ALA A 66 20.26 -18.78 33.63
C ALA A 66 21.02 -18.41 34.92
N ILE A 67 21.86 -17.37 34.87
CA ILE A 67 22.60 -16.88 36.06
C ILE A 67 21.61 -16.36 37.10
N LEU A 68 20.59 -15.58 36.69
CA LEU A 68 19.57 -15.04 37.59
C LEU A 68 18.80 -16.15 38.31
N LEU A 69 18.27 -17.12 37.53
CA LEU A 69 17.54 -18.26 38.10
C LEU A 69 18.41 -19.10 39.02
N PHE A 70 19.67 -19.38 38.63
CA PHE A 70 20.63 -20.07 39.47
C PHE A 70 20.83 -19.33 40.80
N THR A 71 21.02 -18.02 40.76
CA THR A 71 21.23 -17.17 41.95
C THR A 71 20.02 -17.20 42.86
N ILE A 72 18.82 -17.03 42.33
CA ILE A 72 17.55 -17.04 43.09
C ILE A 72 17.35 -18.38 43.78
N ILE A 73 17.61 -19.49 43.07
CA ILE A 73 17.41 -20.84 43.60
C ILE A 73 18.46 -21.19 44.66
N LYS A 74 19.72 -20.92 44.36
CA LYS A 74 20.87 -21.32 45.20
C LYS A 74 21.02 -20.46 46.44
N TYR A 75 20.88 -19.16 46.31
CA TYR A 75 21.16 -18.17 47.37
C TYR A 75 19.92 -17.61 48.07
N ARG A 76 18.74 -18.18 47.84
CA ARG A 76 17.54 -17.79 48.55
C ARG A 76 17.72 -17.89 50.06
N ARG A 77 17.29 -16.90 50.82
CA ARG A 77 17.35 -16.89 52.28
C ARG A 77 16.57 -18.08 52.86
N ARG A 78 17.18 -18.79 53.76
CA ARG A 78 16.56 -19.91 54.53
C ARG A 78 16.42 -19.46 55.98
N PRO A 79 15.29 -19.75 56.68
CA PRO A 79 15.19 -19.49 58.12
C PRO A 79 16.30 -20.17 58.89
N GLY A 80 17.02 -19.43 59.76
CA GLY A 80 18.12 -19.95 60.53
C GLY A 80 19.46 -20.17 59.80
N GLY A 81 19.54 -19.73 58.52
CA GLY A 81 20.82 -19.81 57.77
C GLY A 81 21.85 -18.78 58.22
N PRO A 82 23.15 -19.04 58.00
CA PRO A 82 24.23 -18.10 58.35
C PRO A 82 24.13 -16.83 57.53
N GLU A 83 24.70 -15.73 58.07
CA GLU A 83 24.81 -14.48 57.33
C GLU A 83 25.75 -14.63 56.11
N PRO A 84 25.44 -13.95 55.01
CA PRO A 84 26.31 -13.99 53.82
C PRO A 84 27.69 -13.45 54.13
N ARG A 85 28.73 -14.11 53.59
CA ARG A 85 30.09 -13.61 53.67
C ARG A 85 30.27 -12.38 52.81
N HIS A 86 30.90 -11.33 53.35
CA HIS A 86 31.29 -10.18 52.53
C HIS A 86 32.37 -10.59 51.52
N VAL A 87 32.11 -10.38 50.25
CA VAL A 87 33.08 -10.60 49.17
C VAL A 87 33.42 -9.24 48.56
N HIS A 88 34.68 -8.88 48.63
CA HIS A 88 35.21 -7.68 47.95
C HIS A 88 35.57 -8.12 46.55
N GLY A 89 35.05 -7.51 45.52
CA GLY A 89 35.30 -7.64 44.09
C GLY A 89 36.15 -8.82 43.58
N ASN A 90 36.08 -9.09 42.30
CA ASN A 90 36.94 -10.04 41.61
C ASN A 90 37.34 -9.44 40.26
N THR A 91 38.56 -8.93 40.17
CA THR A 91 39.06 -8.21 38.99
C THR A 91 38.95 -9.03 37.69
N VAL A 92 39.17 -10.35 37.76
CA VAL A 92 39.01 -11.21 36.56
C VAL A 92 37.58 -11.27 36.10
N MET A 93 36.62 -11.41 37.01
CA MET A 93 35.20 -11.39 36.65
C MET A 93 34.77 -10.02 36.15
N GLU A 94 35.23 -8.93 36.75
CA GLU A 94 34.96 -7.55 36.37
C GLU A 94 35.44 -7.27 34.94
N ILE A 95 36.66 -7.66 34.61
CA ILE A 95 37.19 -7.57 33.25
C ILE A 95 36.35 -8.42 32.28
N THR A 96 36.00 -9.65 32.66
CA THR A 96 35.28 -10.60 31.80
C THR A 96 33.88 -10.07 31.45
N TRP A 97 33.12 -9.61 32.47
CA TRP A 97 31.75 -9.09 32.17
C TRP A 97 31.74 -7.71 31.51
N THR A 98 32.89 -7.04 31.43
CA THR A 98 33.03 -5.78 30.66
C THR A 98 33.46 -6.09 29.23
N LEU A 99 34.45 -6.96 29.02
CA LEU A 99 34.99 -7.24 27.68
C LEU A 99 34.05 -8.11 26.84
N ALA A 100 33.38 -9.10 27.43
CA ALA A 100 32.50 -9.98 26.67
C ALA A 100 31.33 -9.23 26.00
N PRO A 101 30.54 -8.38 26.68
CA PRO A 101 29.55 -7.55 26.04
C PRO A 101 30.14 -6.55 25.03
N ALA A 102 31.31 -5.96 25.32
CA ALA A 102 31.97 -5.04 24.40
C ALA A 102 32.33 -5.73 23.07
N LEU A 103 32.81 -6.95 23.09
CA LEU A 103 33.07 -7.76 21.89
C LEU A 103 31.78 -8.08 21.13
N ILE A 104 30.71 -8.45 21.83
CA ILE A 104 29.39 -8.69 21.22
C ILE A 104 28.90 -7.42 20.49
N LEU A 105 29.05 -6.24 21.11
CA LEU A 105 28.69 -4.97 20.47
C LEU A 105 29.49 -4.72 19.19
N VAL A 106 30.78 -5.08 19.14
CA VAL A 106 31.58 -4.97 17.90
C VAL A 106 31.03 -5.90 16.82
N PHE A 107 30.65 -7.14 17.15
CA PHE A 107 30.06 -8.08 16.21
C PHE A 107 28.69 -7.59 15.67
N ILE A 108 27.95 -6.80 16.44
CA ILE A 108 26.70 -6.17 16.00
C ILE A 108 26.97 -4.88 15.21
N ALA A 109 27.90 -4.04 15.66
CA ALA A 109 28.16 -2.73 15.07
C ALA A 109 28.70 -2.81 13.64
N VAL A 110 29.64 -3.72 13.37
CA VAL A 110 30.25 -3.84 12.04
C VAL A 110 29.22 -4.15 10.95
N PRO A 111 28.35 -5.18 11.05
CA PRO A 111 27.33 -5.43 10.04
C PRO A 111 26.25 -4.33 10.01
N THR A 112 25.94 -3.70 11.15
CA THR A 112 25.01 -2.56 11.19
C THR A 112 25.51 -1.42 10.33
N VAL A 113 26.75 -1.00 10.52
CA VAL A 113 27.38 0.06 9.73
C VAL A 113 27.42 -0.31 8.24
N ARG A 114 27.81 -1.54 7.91
CA ARG A 114 27.78 -2.02 6.52
C ARG A 114 26.40 -1.96 5.90
N THR A 115 25.36 -2.40 6.62
CA THR A 115 23.97 -2.36 6.15
C THR A 115 23.50 -0.93 5.93
N ILE A 116 23.84 0.02 6.82
CA ILE A 116 23.53 1.44 6.64
C ILE A 116 24.11 1.95 5.32
N PHE A 117 25.40 1.73 5.06
CA PHE A 117 26.02 2.16 3.81
C PHE A 117 25.43 1.48 2.56
N ARG A 118 25.03 0.22 2.64
CA ARG A 118 24.40 -0.50 1.52
C ARG A 118 23.01 0.04 1.21
N THR A 119 22.19 0.26 2.23
CA THR A 119 20.81 0.75 2.06
C THR A 119 20.71 2.24 1.76
N GLN A 120 21.79 3.02 2.00
CA GLN A 120 21.86 4.45 1.73
C GLN A 120 22.59 4.80 0.41
N ARG A 121 23.12 3.82 -0.30
CA ARG A 121 23.80 4.08 -1.59
C ARG A 121 22.83 4.68 -2.60
N PRO A 122 23.31 5.53 -3.54
CA PRO A 122 22.48 6.05 -4.63
C PRO A 122 21.86 4.92 -5.46
N ALA A 123 20.66 5.18 -6.00
CA ALA A 123 20.03 4.28 -6.94
C ALA A 123 20.84 4.15 -8.24
N PRO A 124 20.80 2.98 -8.91
CA PRO A 124 21.36 2.84 -10.25
C PRO A 124 20.76 3.86 -11.24
N ALA A 125 21.55 4.33 -12.21
CA ALA A 125 21.09 5.29 -13.22
C ALA A 125 19.91 4.76 -14.07
N THR A 126 19.75 3.45 -14.18
CA THR A 126 18.66 2.78 -14.90
C THR A 126 17.36 2.68 -14.09
N ALA A 127 17.36 3.16 -12.85
CA ALA A 127 16.20 3.06 -11.98
C ALA A 127 15.01 3.89 -12.51
N LEU A 128 13.82 3.30 -12.45
CA LEU A 128 12.57 4.01 -12.67
C LEU A 128 12.45 5.11 -11.61
N GLN A 129 12.21 6.34 -12.03
CA GLN A 129 12.02 7.46 -11.11
C GLN A 129 10.53 7.58 -10.74
N VAL A 130 10.24 7.58 -9.45
CA VAL A 130 8.89 7.79 -8.91
C VAL A 130 8.97 8.90 -7.85
N GLU A 131 8.21 9.96 -8.03
CA GLU A 131 8.01 10.95 -6.97
C GLU A 131 6.87 10.51 -6.07
N VAL A 132 7.12 10.51 -4.77
CA VAL A 132 6.13 10.21 -3.73
C VAL A 132 5.88 11.48 -2.94
N ILE A 133 4.64 11.97 -2.96
CA ILE A 133 4.24 13.17 -2.25
C ILE A 133 3.21 12.80 -1.20
N GLY A 134 3.53 13.05 0.07
CA GLY A 134 2.61 12.89 1.19
C GLY A 134 1.73 14.13 1.35
N HIS A 135 0.43 13.90 1.49
CA HIS A 135 -0.58 14.91 1.83
C HIS A 135 -1.36 14.45 3.05
N GLN A 136 -1.95 15.35 3.81
CA GLN A 136 -2.90 15.02 4.88
C GLN A 136 -4.29 14.66 4.30
N TRP A 137 -4.69 13.36 4.17
CA TRP A 137 -4.01 12.10 4.53
C TRP A 137 -4.13 11.13 3.36
N TRP A 138 -3.36 11.36 2.31
CA TRP A 138 -3.34 10.52 1.10
C TRP A 138 -1.97 10.60 0.43
N TRP A 139 -1.69 9.69 -0.50
CA TRP A 139 -0.42 9.58 -1.19
C TRP A 139 -0.60 9.90 -2.68
N GLU A 140 0.25 10.77 -3.20
CA GLU A 140 0.37 11.04 -4.63
C GLU A 140 1.64 10.37 -5.17
N PHE A 141 1.50 9.68 -6.29
CA PHE A 141 2.60 9.03 -7.00
C PHE A 141 2.70 9.60 -8.41
N ARG A 142 3.87 10.14 -8.75
CA ARG A 142 4.17 10.65 -10.08
C ARG A 142 5.25 9.82 -10.72
N TYR A 143 5.05 9.49 -11.99
CA TYR A 143 6.01 8.78 -12.83
C TYR A 143 6.43 9.71 -13.97
N PRO A 144 7.50 10.53 -13.80
CA PRO A 144 7.89 11.56 -14.78
C PRO A 144 8.19 10.98 -16.16
N GLU A 145 8.78 9.78 -16.23
CA GLU A 145 9.10 9.08 -17.49
C GLU A 145 7.85 8.80 -18.35
N PHE A 146 6.68 8.65 -17.73
CA PHE A 146 5.42 8.31 -18.40
C PHE A 146 4.39 9.44 -18.38
N GLY A 147 4.67 10.55 -17.69
CA GLY A 147 3.70 11.64 -17.50
C GLY A 147 2.46 11.22 -16.68
N VAL A 148 2.58 10.18 -15.85
CA VAL A 148 1.49 9.61 -15.04
C VAL A 148 1.48 10.20 -13.65
N THR A 149 0.29 10.56 -13.17
CA THR A 149 0.01 10.89 -11.77
C THR A 149 -1.16 10.04 -11.27
N THR A 150 -0.98 9.35 -10.16
CA THR A 150 -2.02 8.55 -9.52
C THR A 150 -2.04 8.77 -8.00
N ALA A 151 -3.02 8.21 -7.32
CA ALA A 151 -3.17 8.37 -5.88
C ALA A 151 -3.51 7.07 -5.16
N ASN A 152 -2.82 6.83 -4.04
CA ASN A 152 -3.03 5.72 -3.10
C ASN A 152 -2.85 4.31 -3.69
N GLU A 153 -2.48 4.19 -4.96
CA GLU A 153 -2.10 2.93 -5.60
C GLU A 153 -0.81 3.12 -6.39
N LEU A 154 0.21 2.34 -6.04
CA LEU A 154 1.56 2.39 -6.57
C LEU A 154 1.83 1.13 -7.38
N TYR A 155 2.20 1.28 -8.65
CA TYR A 155 2.57 0.17 -9.53
C TYR A 155 4.07 0.15 -9.79
N LEU A 156 4.69 -1.02 -9.67
CA LEU A 156 6.14 -1.21 -9.75
C LEU A 156 6.48 -2.37 -10.70
N PRO A 157 7.38 -2.18 -11.68
CA PRO A 157 7.81 -3.28 -12.54
C PRO A 157 8.78 -4.22 -11.81
N HIS A 158 8.63 -5.53 -12.02
CA HIS A 158 9.59 -6.53 -11.53
C HIS A 158 10.97 -6.33 -12.17
N GLY A 159 12.03 -6.63 -11.40
CA GLY A 159 13.40 -6.71 -11.89
C GLY A 159 14.03 -5.38 -12.31
N ARG A 160 13.27 -4.27 -12.34
CA ARG A 160 13.79 -2.92 -12.56
C ARG A 160 13.96 -2.21 -11.23
N PRO A 161 15.15 -1.66 -10.91
CA PRO A 161 15.30 -0.78 -9.75
C PRO A 161 14.33 0.40 -9.83
N VAL A 162 13.73 0.76 -8.69
CA VAL A 162 12.84 1.92 -8.57
C VAL A 162 13.41 2.87 -7.53
N ASN A 163 13.61 4.12 -7.91
CA ASN A 163 14.07 5.19 -7.04
C ASN A 163 12.92 6.12 -6.68
N PHE A 164 12.64 6.23 -5.40
CA PHE A 164 11.58 7.08 -4.85
C PHE A 164 12.17 8.40 -4.36
N ALA A 165 11.75 9.51 -4.96
CA ALA A 165 12.01 10.85 -4.46
C ALA A 165 10.85 11.25 -3.51
N LEU A 166 11.12 11.30 -2.22
CA LEU A 166 10.14 11.43 -1.15
C LEU A 166 10.03 12.90 -0.71
N ARG A 167 8.83 13.47 -0.86
CA ARG A 167 8.51 14.86 -0.52
C ARG A 167 7.18 14.93 0.22
N THR A 168 6.98 15.98 0.97
CA THR A 168 5.68 16.30 1.58
C THR A 168 5.14 17.62 1.05
N ALA A 169 3.81 17.70 0.94
CA ALA A 169 3.10 18.93 0.60
C ALA A 169 2.71 19.75 1.85
N ASP A 170 2.77 19.13 3.04
CA ASP A 170 2.27 19.75 4.28
C ASP A 170 3.14 19.40 5.49
N VAL A 171 2.81 18.37 6.25
CA VAL A 171 3.52 17.97 7.48
C VAL A 171 4.46 16.80 7.21
N LEU A 172 5.18 16.35 8.23
CA LEU A 172 5.99 15.14 8.17
C LEU A 172 5.13 13.91 7.93
N HIS A 173 5.61 13.01 7.06
CA HIS A 173 5.07 11.67 6.82
C HIS A 173 6.23 10.68 6.76
N SER A 174 5.96 9.38 6.84
CA SER A 174 6.96 8.36 6.57
C SER A 174 6.39 7.29 5.65
N PHE A 175 7.03 7.10 4.51
CA PHE A 175 6.66 6.12 3.49
C PHE A 175 7.20 4.75 3.87
N TRP A 176 6.32 3.75 3.93
CA TRP A 176 6.71 2.39 4.29
C TRP A 176 5.88 1.33 3.58
N ILE A 177 6.58 0.38 3.00
CA ILE A 177 6.03 -0.85 2.43
C ILE A 177 6.75 -2.01 3.11
N PRO A 178 6.18 -2.59 4.19
CA PRO A 178 6.89 -3.53 5.08
C PRO A 178 7.59 -4.69 4.37
N ALA A 179 6.94 -5.28 3.36
CA ALA A 179 7.49 -6.42 2.62
C ALA A 179 8.59 -6.04 1.62
N LEU A 180 8.72 -4.76 1.22
CA LEU A 180 9.63 -4.33 0.16
C LEU A 180 10.85 -3.58 0.67
N ALA A 181 10.69 -2.70 1.67
CA ALA A 181 11.80 -1.90 2.18
C ALA A 181 11.55 -1.36 3.59
N GLY A 182 12.60 -0.83 4.21
CA GLY A 182 12.49 -0.01 5.42
C GLY A 182 11.75 1.30 5.17
N LYS A 183 11.26 1.92 6.24
CA LYS A 183 10.58 3.23 6.15
C LYS A 183 11.55 4.38 5.89
N ARG A 184 11.02 5.44 5.24
CA ARG A 184 11.76 6.66 4.98
C ARG A 184 10.85 7.88 5.09
N ASP A 185 11.32 8.89 5.80
CA ASP A 185 10.55 10.10 6.11
C ASP A 185 10.48 11.08 4.93
N LEU A 186 9.33 11.71 4.79
CA LEU A 186 9.07 12.85 3.93
C LEU A 186 9.16 14.12 4.79
N ILE A 187 10.17 14.92 4.57
CA ILE A 187 10.51 16.09 5.39
C ILE A 187 10.29 17.36 4.57
N SER A 188 9.67 18.38 5.17
CA SER A 188 9.44 19.66 4.53
C SER A 188 10.77 20.29 4.06
N ASN A 189 10.78 20.87 2.87
CA ASN A 189 11.95 21.51 2.25
C ASN A 189 13.15 20.59 2.00
N ARG A 190 12.96 19.27 2.08
CA ARG A 190 14.00 18.29 1.81
C ARG A 190 13.45 17.15 0.98
N THR A 191 14.21 16.69 -0.02
CA THR A 191 13.91 15.44 -0.74
C THR A 191 14.76 14.32 -0.14
N ASN A 192 14.11 13.30 0.40
CA ASN A 192 14.75 12.06 0.78
C ASN A 192 14.63 11.03 -0.35
N TYR A 193 15.49 10.02 -0.35
CA TYR A 193 15.49 8.97 -1.36
C TYR A 193 15.44 7.60 -0.72
N LEU A 194 14.73 6.69 -1.36
CA LEU A 194 14.68 5.26 -1.07
C LEU A 194 14.65 4.53 -2.40
N TRP A 195 15.41 3.44 -2.52
CA TRP A 195 15.33 2.62 -3.71
C TRP A 195 15.42 1.13 -3.39
N PHE A 196 14.80 0.33 -4.22
CA PHE A 196 14.87 -1.13 -4.18
C PHE A 196 14.44 -1.71 -5.54
N THR A 197 14.74 -3.00 -5.75
CA THR A 197 14.30 -3.74 -6.92
C THR A 197 13.24 -4.75 -6.49
N PRO A 198 11.98 -4.65 -6.96
CA PRO A 198 10.98 -5.68 -6.71
C PRO A 198 11.41 -7.02 -7.32
N ASP A 199 11.29 -8.11 -6.56
CA ASP A 199 11.62 -9.46 -7.05
C ASP A 199 10.75 -9.86 -8.24
N SER A 200 11.30 -10.68 -9.12
CA SER A 200 10.63 -11.20 -10.31
C SER A 200 9.85 -12.49 -10.06
N THR A 201 9.57 -12.83 -8.81
CA THR A 201 8.93 -14.10 -8.43
C THR A 201 7.44 -14.20 -8.79
N GLY A 202 6.84 -13.12 -9.25
CA GLY A 202 5.44 -13.06 -9.66
C GLY A 202 4.78 -11.74 -9.34
N GLU A 203 3.60 -11.53 -9.91
CA GLU A 203 2.78 -10.37 -9.61
C GLU A 203 2.18 -10.48 -8.21
N ALA A 204 2.30 -9.43 -7.41
CA ALA A 204 1.85 -9.42 -6.03
C ALA A 204 1.30 -8.05 -5.61
N ALA A 205 0.45 -8.05 -4.58
CA ALA A 205 -0.10 -6.86 -3.99
C ALA A 205 0.30 -6.75 -2.51
N PHE A 206 0.66 -5.54 -2.07
CA PHE A 206 1.13 -5.26 -0.72
C PHE A 206 0.43 -4.06 -0.11
N ASN A 207 0.41 -4.00 1.22
CA ASN A 207 0.01 -2.81 1.96
C ASN A 207 1.19 -1.84 2.13
N GLY A 208 0.88 -0.54 2.03
CA GLY A 208 1.73 0.54 2.45
C GLY A 208 1.01 1.49 3.40
N SER A 209 1.76 2.21 4.22
CA SER A 209 1.20 3.09 5.24
C SER A 209 2.12 4.26 5.58
N CYS A 210 1.53 5.29 6.20
CA CYS A 210 2.27 6.36 6.86
C CYS A 210 2.78 5.88 8.22
N ASN A 211 4.05 6.12 8.52
CA ASN A 211 4.70 5.69 9.76
C ASN A 211 5.44 6.82 10.50
N GLU A 212 5.01 8.07 10.25
CA GLU A 212 5.35 9.23 11.06
C GLU A 212 4.06 9.98 11.37
N TYR A 213 3.85 10.36 12.64
CA TYR A 213 2.61 11.00 13.06
C TYR A 213 2.35 12.28 12.28
N CYS A 214 1.25 12.29 11.52
CA CYS A 214 0.89 13.37 10.61
C CYS A 214 -0.50 13.99 10.89
N GLY A 215 -1.07 13.77 12.08
CA GLY A 215 -2.35 14.34 12.49
C GLY A 215 -3.49 13.32 12.59
N SER A 216 -4.74 13.83 12.58
CA SER A 216 -5.95 13.09 12.98
C SER A 216 -6.19 11.77 12.25
N SER A 217 -5.88 11.70 10.97
CA SER A 217 -6.04 10.47 10.16
C SER A 217 -4.72 9.80 9.80
N HIS A 218 -3.70 9.95 10.66
CA HIS A 218 -2.41 9.27 10.48
C HIS A 218 -2.58 7.75 10.28
N ALA A 219 -3.30 7.06 11.14
CA ALA A 219 -3.55 5.62 11.03
C ALA A 219 -4.37 5.23 9.78
N ASN A 220 -5.05 6.21 9.19
CA ASN A 220 -5.91 6.07 8.03
C ASN A 220 -5.24 6.51 6.70
N MET A 221 -3.95 6.79 6.74
CA MET A 221 -3.17 7.17 5.56
C MET A 221 -2.43 5.95 5.01
N LYS A 222 -3.17 5.13 4.27
CA LYS A 222 -2.72 3.86 3.68
C LYS A 222 -2.63 3.97 2.16
N PHE A 223 -1.98 3.00 1.53
CA PHE A 223 -1.95 2.83 0.08
C PHE A 223 -1.75 1.35 -0.29
N ARG A 224 -1.91 1.03 -1.56
CA ARG A 224 -1.67 -0.31 -2.11
C ARG A 224 -0.49 -0.26 -3.06
N VAL A 225 0.27 -1.36 -3.10
CA VAL A 225 1.40 -1.51 -4.01
C VAL A 225 1.18 -2.77 -4.82
N PHE A 226 1.34 -2.64 -6.13
CA PHE A 226 1.23 -3.73 -7.07
C PHE A 226 2.57 -3.90 -7.78
N THR A 227 3.21 -5.06 -7.58
CA THR A 227 4.40 -5.43 -8.34
C THR A 227 3.97 -6.26 -9.54
N VAL A 228 4.38 -5.87 -10.73
CA VAL A 228 3.84 -6.42 -11.98
C VAL A 228 4.92 -6.75 -13.00
N ALA A 229 4.62 -7.62 -13.95
CA ALA A 229 5.51 -7.90 -15.08
C ALA A 229 5.81 -6.59 -15.84
N PRO A 230 7.03 -6.39 -16.38
CA PRO A 230 7.41 -5.16 -17.09
C PRO A 230 6.45 -4.78 -18.22
N ALA A 231 5.99 -5.76 -19.01
CA ALA A 231 5.02 -5.53 -20.08
C ALA A 231 3.66 -5.03 -19.54
N ASN A 232 3.19 -5.58 -18.43
CA ASN A 232 1.94 -5.15 -17.78
C ASN A 232 2.08 -3.76 -17.16
N PHE A 233 3.27 -3.44 -16.61
CA PHE A 233 3.56 -2.09 -16.13
C PHE A 233 3.47 -1.05 -17.27
N GLU A 234 4.04 -1.34 -18.43
CA GLU A 234 3.96 -0.45 -19.58
C GLU A 234 2.53 -0.26 -20.08
N LEU A 235 1.74 -1.34 -20.14
CA LEU A 235 0.33 -1.26 -20.51
C LEU A 235 -0.46 -0.38 -19.53
N TRP A 236 -0.24 -0.59 -18.23
CA TRP A 236 -0.83 0.23 -17.18
C TRP A 236 -0.40 1.70 -17.31
N ALA A 237 0.89 1.97 -17.47
CA ALA A 237 1.42 3.33 -17.55
C ALA A 237 0.88 4.08 -18.79
N ARG A 238 0.82 3.44 -19.95
CA ARG A 238 0.21 4.02 -21.17
C ARG A 238 -1.26 4.35 -20.97
N HIS A 239 -2.00 3.46 -20.33
CA HIS A 239 -3.41 3.69 -20.02
C HIS A 239 -3.56 4.86 -19.04
N GLN A 240 -2.78 4.89 -17.97
CA GLN A 240 -2.82 5.99 -16.98
C GLN A 240 -2.33 7.33 -17.57
N ALA A 241 -1.53 7.33 -18.62
CA ALA A 241 -1.09 8.55 -19.33
C ALA A 241 -2.16 9.13 -20.25
N ALA A 242 -3.14 8.34 -20.66
CA ALA A 242 -4.24 8.79 -21.53
C ALA A 242 -5.23 9.68 -20.77
N ASP A 243 -5.99 10.46 -21.50
CA ASP A 243 -7.14 11.18 -20.94
C ASP A 243 -8.30 10.24 -20.65
N ALA A 244 -9.06 10.52 -19.60
CA ALA A 244 -10.30 9.80 -19.33
C ALA A 244 -11.33 10.14 -20.42
N MET A 245 -11.88 9.12 -21.06
CA MET A 245 -12.91 9.28 -22.09
C MET A 245 -14.29 9.13 -21.46
N PHE A 246 -15.10 10.18 -21.58
CA PHE A 246 -16.51 10.13 -21.17
C PHE A 246 -17.40 10.90 -22.15
N PRO A 247 -18.49 10.30 -22.62
CA PRO A 247 -18.89 8.91 -22.39
C PRO A 247 -17.86 7.92 -22.91
N PRO A 248 -17.71 6.73 -22.28
CA PRO A 248 -16.79 5.73 -22.78
C PRO A 248 -17.13 5.40 -24.23
N PRO A 249 -16.14 5.16 -25.11
CA PRO A 249 -16.42 4.81 -26.50
C PRO A 249 -17.36 3.60 -26.53
N ALA A 250 -18.38 3.66 -27.37
CA ALA A 250 -19.28 2.53 -27.59
C ALA A 250 -18.42 1.29 -27.91
N PRO A 251 -18.73 0.10 -27.35
CA PRO A 251 -18.00 -1.11 -27.66
C PRO A 251 -17.98 -1.25 -29.19
N ALA A 252 -16.79 -1.40 -29.76
CA ALA A 252 -16.64 -1.57 -31.20
C ALA A 252 -17.53 -2.74 -31.61
N VAL A 253 -18.60 -2.45 -32.34
CA VAL A 253 -19.42 -3.48 -32.96
C VAL A 253 -18.49 -4.18 -33.94
N VAL A 254 -18.06 -5.39 -33.62
CA VAL A 254 -17.36 -6.24 -34.55
C VAL A 254 -18.35 -6.50 -35.66
N ALA A 255 -18.26 -5.71 -36.73
CA ALA A 255 -19.03 -5.96 -37.93
C ALA A 255 -18.61 -7.34 -38.44
N THR A 256 -19.48 -8.29 -38.25
CA THR A 256 -19.34 -9.61 -38.91
C THR A 256 -19.18 -9.32 -40.39
N PRO A 257 -18.12 -9.80 -41.05
CA PRO A 257 -17.98 -9.58 -42.48
C PRO A 257 -19.16 -10.25 -43.18
N THR A 258 -20.14 -9.50 -43.58
CA THR A 258 -21.16 -10.00 -44.50
C THR A 258 -20.45 -10.24 -45.83
N ALA A 259 -20.25 -11.52 -46.15
CA ALA A 259 -19.74 -11.93 -47.45
C ALA A 259 -20.70 -11.38 -48.53
N ARG A 260 -20.26 -10.38 -49.24
CA ARG A 260 -20.95 -9.86 -50.44
C ARG A 260 -20.74 -10.89 -51.56
N PRO A 261 -21.77 -11.41 -52.20
CA PRO A 261 -21.59 -12.27 -53.36
C PRO A 261 -20.91 -11.48 -54.46
N VAL A 262 -19.71 -11.89 -54.84
CA VAL A 262 -19.05 -11.35 -56.03
C VAL A 262 -19.68 -12.00 -57.22
N SER A 263 -20.51 -11.27 -57.95
CA SER A 263 -20.94 -11.63 -59.29
C SER A 263 -19.77 -11.40 -60.25
N ASN A 264 -19.35 -12.47 -60.88
CA ASN A 264 -18.26 -12.51 -61.83
C ASN A 264 -18.85 -12.12 -63.26
N PRO A 265 -18.32 -11.13 -63.96
CA PRO A 265 -18.45 -11.05 -65.38
C PRO A 265 -17.13 -11.32 -66.09
N SER A 266 -17.09 -12.45 -66.80
CA SER A 266 -16.39 -12.77 -68.04
C SER A 266 -15.05 -12.08 -68.38
N ALA A 267 -14.05 -12.90 -68.48
CA ALA A 267 -12.96 -13.00 -69.47
C ALA A 267 -12.50 -11.75 -70.23
N GLY A 268 -11.23 -11.38 -70.03
CA GLY A 268 -10.46 -10.52 -70.94
C GLY A 268 -8.98 -10.58 -70.57
N ARG A 269 -8.16 -10.96 -71.51
CA ARG A 269 -6.70 -11.26 -71.43
C ARG A 269 -5.84 -10.09 -70.96
N GLY A 270 -4.82 -10.37 -70.15
CA GLY A 270 -3.44 -9.82 -70.26
C GLY A 270 -3.15 -8.59 -69.47
N ALA A 271 -2.49 -8.77 -68.33
CA ALA A 271 -1.32 -8.07 -67.88
C ALA A 271 -1.11 -8.35 -66.37
N THR A 272 -0.05 -9.06 -66.07
CA THR A 272 0.46 -9.27 -64.70
C THR A 272 1.03 -7.99 -64.18
N THR A 273 0.25 -7.25 -63.40
CA THR A 273 0.75 -6.23 -62.49
C THR A 273 0.69 -6.81 -61.10
N ALA A 274 1.87 -7.06 -60.52
CA ALA A 274 1.99 -7.47 -59.14
C ALA A 274 1.46 -6.33 -58.26
N VAL A 275 0.27 -6.51 -57.70
CA VAL A 275 -0.27 -5.65 -56.69
C VAL A 275 0.46 -5.99 -55.38
N VAL A 276 1.39 -5.15 -55.00
CA VAL A 276 1.94 -5.13 -53.65
C VAL A 276 0.78 -4.86 -52.70
N PRO A 277 0.46 -5.73 -51.73
CA PRO A 277 -0.59 -5.42 -50.79
C PRO A 277 -0.11 -4.24 -49.93
N VAL A 278 -0.74 -3.09 -50.10
CA VAL A 278 -0.66 -2.00 -49.11
C VAL A 278 -1.28 -2.57 -47.84
N LEU A 279 -0.44 -2.93 -46.89
CA LEU A 279 -0.91 -3.26 -45.53
C LEU A 279 -1.75 -2.09 -45.04
N ALA A 280 -3.04 -2.27 -44.93
CA ALA A 280 -3.92 -1.35 -44.24
C ALA A 280 -3.34 -1.12 -42.83
N PRO A 281 -3.34 0.10 -42.31
CA PRO A 281 -2.89 0.34 -40.96
C PRO A 281 -3.66 -0.61 -40.05
N VAL A 282 -2.93 -1.50 -39.37
CA VAL A 282 -3.49 -2.34 -38.33
C VAL A 282 -4.07 -1.38 -37.31
N ALA A 283 -5.41 -1.29 -37.26
CA ALA A 283 -6.09 -0.59 -36.18
C ALA A 283 -5.60 -1.24 -34.90
N VAL A 284 -4.74 -0.55 -34.15
CA VAL A 284 -4.33 -0.96 -32.80
C VAL A 284 -5.65 -1.08 -32.04
N PRO A 285 -6.03 -2.28 -31.53
CA PRO A 285 -7.25 -2.42 -30.76
C PRO A 285 -7.22 -1.36 -29.67
N ALA A 286 -8.33 -0.65 -29.44
CA ALA A 286 -8.52 0.19 -28.27
C ALA A 286 -8.12 -0.69 -27.08
N THR A 287 -6.96 -0.43 -26.51
CA THR A 287 -6.33 -1.30 -25.50
C THR A 287 -7.29 -1.37 -24.33
N THR A 288 -7.86 -2.55 -24.09
CA THR A 288 -8.58 -2.82 -22.84
C THR A 288 -7.66 -2.38 -21.72
N PRO A 289 -8.10 -1.45 -20.84
CA PRO A 289 -7.23 -0.92 -19.79
C PRO A 289 -6.69 -2.08 -18.96
N TRP A 290 -5.37 -2.22 -18.94
CA TRP A 290 -4.78 -3.25 -18.10
C TRP A 290 -4.90 -2.84 -16.63
N GLN A 291 -5.41 -3.75 -15.82
CA GLN A 291 -5.56 -3.61 -14.39
C GLN A 291 -5.00 -4.85 -13.71
N PHE A 292 -4.41 -4.70 -12.53
CA PHE A 292 -3.92 -5.85 -11.76
C PHE A 292 -5.07 -6.87 -11.54
N PRO A 293 -4.87 -8.19 -11.75
CA PRO A 293 -5.93 -9.17 -11.57
C PRO A 293 -6.46 -9.19 -10.13
N ARG A 294 -7.76 -8.97 -9.94
CA ARG A 294 -8.38 -8.86 -8.60
C ARG A 294 -8.22 -10.13 -7.78
N GLU A 295 -8.25 -11.28 -8.43
CA GLU A 295 -8.07 -12.61 -7.82
C GLU A 295 -6.66 -12.84 -7.25
N LYS A 296 -5.68 -12.04 -7.68
CA LYS A 296 -4.31 -12.07 -7.16
C LYS A 296 -4.12 -11.14 -5.94
N ILE A 297 -5.13 -10.35 -5.59
CA ILE A 297 -5.04 -9.46 -4.42
C ILE A 297 -5.36 -10.28 -3.17
N PRO A 298 -4.42 -10.46 -2.24
CA PRO A 298 -4.69 -11.19 -1.01
C PRO A 298 -5.79 -10.52 -0.18
N PRO A 299 -6.66 -11.27 0.51
CA PRO A 299 -7.77 -10.70 1.29
C PRO A 299 -7.33 -9.62 2.28
N HIS A 300 -6.17 -9.78 2.94
CA HIS A 300 -5.64 -8.82 3.90
C HIS A 300 -5.13 -7.51 3.28
N VAL A 301 -4.99 -7.44 1.96
CA VAL A 301 -4.63 -6.20 1.25
C VAL A 301 -5.88 -5.35 0.98
N MET A 302 -7.05 -5.99 0.82
CA MET A 302 -8.30 -5.27 0.66
C MET A 302 -8.78 -4.68 2.01
N PRO A 303 -9.39 -3.49 1.99
CA PRO A 303 -9.86 -2.86 3.21
C PRO A 303 -11.10 -3.55 3.77
N HIS A 304 -11.19 -3.56 5.12
CA HIS A 304 -12.33 -4.06 5.89
C HIS A 304 -12.85 -3.01 6.89
N THR A 305 -12.69 -1.74 6.56
CA THR A 305 -13.13 -0.64 7.42
C THR A 305 -14.68 -0.60 7.45
N PRO A 306 -15.32 -0.66 8.63
CA PRO A 306 -16.76 -0.58 8.70
C PRO A 306 -17.26 0.82 8.31
N MET A 307 -18.46 0.86 7.73
CA MET A 307 -19.15 2.12 7.43
C MET A 307 -19.57 2.82 8.73
N PRO A 308 -19.34 4.14 8.85
CA PRO A 308 -19.86 4.89 9.97
C PRO A 308 -21.41 4.88 9.97
N PRO A 309 -22.05 4.83 11.15
CA PRO A 309 -23.51 4.89 11.24
C PRO A 309 -24.06 6.28 10.84
N GLY A 310 -25.34 6.32 10.48
CA GLY A 310 -26.05 7.59 10.20
C GLY A 310 -25.76 8.21 8.83
N MET A 311 -25.25 7.41 7.89
CA MET A 311 -25.01 7.85 6.51
C MET A 311 -25.84 7.06 5.49
N ASP A 312 -26.90 6.40 5.92
CA ASP A 312 -27.66 5.48 5.10
C ASP A 312 -28.17 6.12 3.81
N ILE A 313 -27.97 5.43 2.70
CA ILE A 313 -28.53 5.72 1.38
C ILE A 313 -29.27 4.47 0.91
N PRO A 314 -30.53 4.54 0.51
CA PRO A 314 -31.25 3.38 0.01
C PRO A 314 -30.51 2.70 -1.15
N GLU A 315 -30.39 1.38 -1.13
CA GLU A 315 -29.68 0.61 -2.17
C GLU A 315 -30.24 0.89 -3.58
N ALA A 316 -31.54 1.05 -3.70
CA ALA A 316 -32.20 1.41 -4.97
C ALA A 316 -31.71 2.77 -5.52
N VAL A 317 -31.36 3.72 -4.64
CA VAL A 317 -30.82 5.02 -5.05
C VAL A 317 -29.39 4.85 -5.54
N ILE A 318 -28.59 4.06 -4.85
CA ILE A 318 -27.21 3.75 -5.27
C ILE A 318 -27.20 3.03 -6.62
N ALA A 319 -28.05 2.02 -6.78
CA ALA A 319 -28.20 1.26 -8.03
C ALA A 319 -28.77 2.10 -9.20
N GLY A 320 -29.54 3.16 -8.90
CA GLY A 320 -30.14 4.07 -9.89
C GLY A 320 -29.20 5.17 -10.38
N GLY A 321 -27.94 5.21 -9.97
CA GLY A 321 -26.96 6.20 -10.39
C GLY A 321 -26.72 6.18 -11.90
N ASP A 322 -26.73 7.37 -12.53
CA ASP A 322 -26.53 7.55 -13.96
C ASP A 322 -25.28 8.39 -14.25
N ALA A 323 -24.35 7.82 -15.00
CA ALA A 323 -23.05 8.44 -15.25
C ALA A 323 -23.13 9.74 -16.08
N GLN A 324 -24.12 9.88 -16.97
CA GLN A 324 -24.28 11.09 -17.78
C GLN A 324 -24.82 12.26 -16.94
N ARG A 325 -25.81 12.00 -16.08
CA ARG A 325 -26.27 12.98 -15.10
C ARG A 325 -25.14 13.34 -14.13
N GLY A 326 -24.38 12.32 -13.69
CA GLY A 326 -23.23 12.47 -12.82
C GLY A 326 -22.12 13.36 -13.41
N PHE A 327 -21.78 13.18 -14.68
CA PHE A 327 -20.85 14.08 -15.40
C PHE A 327 -21.33 15.53 -15.36
N THR A 328 -22.62 15.75 -15.63
CA THR A 328 -23.20 17.07 -15.65
C THR A 328 -23.17 17.72 -14.26
N THR A 329 -23.55 16.98 -13.22
CA THR A 329 -23.56 17.44 -11.83
C THR A 329 -22.15 17.68 -11.31
N TYR A 330 -21.21 16.76 -11.56
CA TYR A 330 -19.80 16.90 -11.20
C TYR A 330 -19.19 18.16 -11.81
N SER A 331 -19.40 18.39 -13.10
CA SER A 331 -18.81 19.51 -13.85
C SER A 331 -19.33 20.89 -13.45
N ARG A 332 -20.42 20.94 -12.67
CA ARG A 332 -21.03 22.16 -12.13
C ARG A 332 -20.88 22.31 -10.61
N SER A 333 -20.33 21.30 -9.96
CA SER A 333 -20.17 21.28 -8.49
C SER A 333 -18.77 21.71 -8.05
N ALA A 334 -18.56 21.86 -6.74
CA ALA A 334 -17.28 22.22 -6.16
C ALA A 334 -16.15 21.19 -6.41
N CYS A 335 -16.46 20.00 -6.87
CA CYS A 335 -15.50 18.92 -7.14
C CYS A 335 -14.38 19.36 -8.09
N ILE A 336 -14.71 20.11 -9.13
CA ILE A 336 -13.76 20.56 -10.18
C ILE A 336 -12.68 21.50 -9.66
N GLY A 337 -12.93 22.20 -8.55
CA GLY A 337 -11.97 23.13 -7.93
C GLY A 337 -10.87 22.40 -7.14
N CYS A 338 -11.14 21.17 -6.68
CA CYS A 338 -10.20 20.39 -5.90
C CYS A 338 -9.57 19.23 -6.67
N HIS A 339 -10.33 18.61 -7.58
CA HIS A 339 -9.91 17.42 -8.32
C HIS A 339 -9.65 17.71 -9.79
N LYS A 340 -8.66 17.01 -10.33
CA LYS A 340 -8.36 16.99 -11.76
C LYS A 340 -8.92 15.71 -12.39
N ILE A 341 -9.51 15.87 -13.59
CA ILE A 341 -9.84 14.76 -14.49
C ILE A 341 -9.38 15.18 -15.89
N ARG A 342 -8.33 14.56 -16.40
CA ARG A 342 -7.88 14.80 -17.78
C ARG A 342 -8.96 14.28 -18.73
N GLY A 343 -9.26 15.05 -19.79
CA GLY A 343 -10.41 14.84 -20.65
C GLY A 343 -11.65 15.65 -20.24
N ASN A 344 -11.77 16.08 -18.97
CA ASN A 344 -12.78 17.03 -18.52
C ASN A 344 -12.16 18.42 -18.33
N ARG A 345 -12.38 19.33 -19.28
CA ARG A 345 -11.78 20.68 -19.30
C ARG A 345 -12.18 21.54 -18.09
N SER A 346 -13.30 21.25 -17.43
CA SER A 346 -13.74 21.98 -16.24
C SER A 346 -13.03 21.52 -14.97
N SER A 347 -12.45 20.32 -14.96
CA SER A 347 -11.86 19.67 -13.77
C SER A 347 -10.34 19.83 -13.72
N MET A 348 -9.87 20.95 -13.18
CA MET A 348 -8.46 21.36 -13.19
C MET A 348 -7.87 21.50 -11.77
N GLY A 349 -8.61 21.11 -10.73
CA GLY A 349 -8.18 21.22 -9.34
C GLY A 349 -6.96 20.35 -9.00
N ILE A 350 -6.14 20.81 -8.06
CA ILE A 350 -4.88 20.16 -7.64
C ILE A 350 -4.79 19.93 -6.11
N LEU A 351 -5.84 20.28 -5.37
CA LEU A 351 -5.87 20.14 -3.91
C LEU A 351 -6.16 18.69 -3.48
N GLY A 352 -6.95 17.99 -4.26
CA GLY A 352 -7.30 16.59 -4.07
C GLY A 352 -6.63 15.67 -5.09
N PRO A 353 -6.78 14.35 -4.92
CA PRO A 353 -6.26 13.37 -5.86
C PRO A 353 -6.71 13.62 -7.31
N ASP A 354 -5.83 13.34 -8.27
CA ASP A 354 -6.21 13.21 -9.68
C ASP A 354 -7.20 12.04 -9.83
N LEU A 355 -8.37 12.28 -10.39
CA LEU A 355 -9.45 11.31 -10.55
C LEU A 355 -9.59 10.78 -11.99
N THR A 356 -8.64 11.08 -12.88
CA THR A 356 -8.69 10.72 -14.31
C THR A 356 -9.06 9.26 -14.54
N HIS A 357 -8.47 8.33 -13.80
CA HIS A 357 -8.75 6.89 -13.88
C HIS A 357 -9.17 6.32 -12.52
N VAL A 358 -9.99 7.07 -11.76
CA VAL A 358 -10.42 6.63 -10.43
C VAL A 358 -11.24 5.35 -10.49
N GLY A 359 -12.01 5.11 -11.52
CA GLY A 359 -12.80 3.90 -11.72
C GLY A 359 -11.98 2.62 -11.91
N SER A 360 -10.68 2.74 -12.21
CA SER A 360 -9.76 1.60 -12.28
C SER A 360 -9.03 1.29 -10.97
N ARG A 361 -9.20 2.09 -9.92
CA ARG A 361 -8.58 1.83 -8.62
C ARG A 361 -9.37 0.80 -7.82
N TYR A 362 -8.68 0.06 -6.95
CA TYR A 362 -9.30 -0.92 -6.03
C TYR A 362 -9.79 -0.30 -4.75
N THR A 363 -9.19 0.84 -4.36
CA THR A 363 -9.46 1.47 -3.07
C THR A 363 -9.63 2.99 -3.18
N ILE A 364 -10.42 3.54 -2.25
CA ILE A 364 -10.63 4.99 -2.07
C ILE A 364 -10.25 5.42 -0.65
N ALA A 365 -10.34 6.72 -0.38
CA ALA A 365 -10.12 7.34 0.93
C ALA A 365 -8.74 7.06 1.56
N GLY A 366 -7.68 6.92 0.74
CA GLY A 366 -6.36 6.56 1.23
C GLY A 366 -6.26 5.09 1.62
N GLY A 367 -6.91 4.20 0.84
CA GLY A 367 -6.87 2.76 1.04
C GLY A 367 -7.75 2.24 2.18
N LEU A 368 -8.74 3.02 2.65
CA LEU A 368 -9.63 2.63 3.74
C LEU A 368 -10.84 1.83 3.29
N PHE A 369 -11.38 2.12 2.11
CA PHE A 369 -12.60 1.51 1.60
C PHE A 369 -12.37 0.94 0.20
N VAL A 370 -13.15 -0.09 -0.13
CA VAL A 370 -13.21 -0.63 -1.50
C VAL A 370 -13.77 0.46 -2.44
N ASN A 371 -13.26 0.51 -3.66
CA ASN A 371 -13.77 1.41 -4.69
C ASN A 371 -14.95 0.75 -5.41
N ASP A 372 -16.13 0.93 -4.86
CA ASP A 372 -17.42 0.47 -5.40
C ASP A 372 -18.49 1.55 -5.23
N ALA A 373 -19.68 1.31 -5.80
CA ALA A 373 -20.76 2.26 -5.76
C ALA A 373 -21.19 2.62 -4.34
N LEU A 374 -21.26 1.64 -3.44
CA LEU A 374 -21.63 1.83 -2.05
C LEU A 374 -20.68 2.79 -1.33
N HIS A 375 -19.39 2.44 -1.30
CA HIS A 375 -18.41 3.22 -0.54
C HIS A 375 -18.14 4.58 -1.17
N LEU A 376 -18.09 4.67 -2.51
CA LEU A 376 -17.85 5.94 -3.18
C LEU A 376 -19.02 6.92 -2.99
N THR A 377 -20.26 6.45 -3.04
CA THR A 377 -21.44 7.27 -2.77
C THR A 377 -21.39 7.83 -1.34
N HIS A 378 -21.12 6.98 -0.36
CA HIS A 378 -21.01 7.43 1.03
C HIS A 378 -19.79 8.36 1.26
N TRP A 379 -18.67 8.12 0.58
CA TRP A 379 -17.51 9.00 0.62
C TRP A 379 -17.84 10.40 0.10
N ILE A 380 -18.55 10.50 -1.00
CA ILE A 380 -18.99 11.79 -1.54
C ILE A 380 -20.00 12.45 -0.59
N LYS A 381 -20.91 11.68 0.01
CA LYS A 381 -21.93 12.20 0.95
C LYS A 381 -21.30 12.87 2.17
N ASN A 382 -20.36 12.17 2.84
CA ASN A 382 -19.67 12.74 4.00
C ASN A 382 -18.27 12.12 4.22
N ALA A 383 -17.29 12.60 3.49
CA ALA A 383 -15.92 12.16 3.61
C ALA A 383 -15.34 12.36 5.02
N ARG A 384 -15.77 13.41 5.73
CA ARG A 384 -15.27 13.73 7.09
C ARG A 384 -15.75 12.79 8.17
N MET A 385 -16.92 12.17 8.00
CA MET A 385 -17.37 11.07 8.87
C MET A 385 -16.64 9.77 8.56
N MET A 386 -16.39 9.47 7.29
CA MET A 386 -15.68 8.25 6.88
C MET A 386 -14.18 8.30 7.23
N LYS A 387 -13.58 9.49 7.16
CA LYS A 387 -12.15 9.71 7.47
C LYS A 387 -11.98 11.02 8.23
N PRO A 388 -11.91 10.98 9.55
CA PRO A 388 -11.82 12.17 10.39
C PRO A 388 -10.67 13.09 9.99
N GLY A 389 -10.96 14.38 9.92
CA GLY A 389 -9.98 15.43 9.59
C GLY A 389 -9.75 15.68 8.10
N THR A 390 -10.26 14.83 7.18
CA THR A 390 -10.04 15.02 5.73
C THR A 390 -10.47 16.41 5.25
N LEU A 391 -9.72 16.97 4.29
CA LEU A 391 -10.02 18.28 3.69
C LEU A 391 -11.27 18.24 2.81
N MET A 392 -11.59 17.08 2.20
CA MET A 392 -12.80 16.93 1.42
C MET A 392 -14.03 17.25 2.26
N GLN A 393 -14.84 18.17 1.80
CA GLN A 393 -16.00 18.68 2.54
C GLN A 393 -17.14 17.66 2.60
N THR A 394 -18.02 17.85 3.56
CA THR A 394 -19.33 17.18 3.59
C THR A 394 -20.21 17.78 2.50
N LEU A 395 -20.70 16.97 1.57
CA LEU A 395 -21.47 17.45 0.41
C LEU A 395 -22.95 17.04 0.47
N GLY A 396 -23.31 16.01 1.24
CA GLY A 396 -24.68 15.51 1.32
C GLY A 396 -25.62 16.50 2.02
N LYS A 397 -26.75 16.82 1.35
CA LYS A 397 -27.80 17.65 1.91
C LYS A 397 -28.35 17.03 3.20
N GLY A 398 -28.52 17.83 4.24
CA GLY A 398 -28.98 17.39 5.55
C GLY A 398 -27.89 16.74 6.44
N MET A 399 -26.68 16.49 5.91
CA MET A 399 -25.59 15.93 6.69
C MET A 399 -24.92 16.99 7.58
N ARG A 400 -24.60 16.60 8.81
CA ARG A 400 -23.79 17.42 9.71
C ARG A 400 -22.31 17.28 9.35
N ASP A 401 -21.64 18.41 9.13
CA ASP A 401 -20.21 18.47 8.96
C ASP A 401 -19.53 18.43 10.35
N PRO A 402 -18.71 17.41 10.67
CA PRO A 402 -18.12 17.28 12.01
C PRO A 402 -17.02 18.32 12.31
N ILE A 403 -16.41 18.93 11.28
CA ILE A 403 -15.36 19.93 11.44
C ILE A 403 -15.96 21.33 11.56
N MET A 404 -16.87 21.67 10.64
CA MET A 404 -17.51 22.99 10.62
C MET A 404 -18.65 23.11 11.64
N ASN A 405 -19.05 21.99 12.23
CA ASN A 405 -20.15 21.86 13.20
C ASN A 405 -21.48 22.46 12.69
N MET A 406 -21.75 22.34 11.41
CA MET A 406 -22.94 22.88 10.75
C MET A 406 -23.60 21.78 9.88
N THR A 407 -24.90 21.92 9.64
CA THR A 407 -25.63 21.04 8.73
C THR A 407 -25.66 21.63 7.33
N VAL A 408 -25.30 20.82 6.32
CA VAL A 408 -25.33 21.20 4.92
C VAL A 408 -26.78 21.37 4.46
N GLN A 409 -27.22 22.59 4.15
CA GLN A 409 -28.57 22.92 3.74
C GLN A 409 -28.62 23.34 2.27
N ALA A 410 -28.35 24.62 1.99
CA ALA A 410 -28.32 25.14 0.65
C ALA A 410 -27.05 24.72 -0.09
N GLY A 411 -27.21 24.31 -1.36
CA GLY A 411 -26.08 23.85 -2.19
C GLY A 411 -25.56 22.44 -1.89
N GLY A 412 -26.16 21.72 -0.93
CA GLY A 412 -25.85 20.31 -0.69
C GLY A 412 -26.44 19.41 -1.76
N LEU A 413 -25.76 18.30 -2.06
CA LEU A 413 -26.18 17.30 -3.04
C LEU A 413 -27.21 16.33 -2.42
N THR A 414 -28.22 15.99 -3.17
CA THR A 414 -29.15 14.91 -2.84
C THR A 414 -28.49 13.54 -2.99
N ASP A 415 -29.03 12.51 -2.36
CA ASP A 415 -28.51 11.14 -2.48
C ASP A 415 -28.54 10.64 -3.94
N ALA A 416 -29.49 11.06 -4.75
CA ALA A 416 -29.55 10.73 -6.17
C ALA A 416 -28.42 11.40 -6.96
N GLU A 417 -28.17 12.70 -6.76
CA GLU A 417 -27.06 13.43 -7.40
C GLU A 417 -25.70 12.85 -7.00
N ILE A 418 -25.54 12.44 -5.75
CA ILE A 418 -24.32 11.80 -5.25
C ILE A 418 -24.13 10.43 -5.91
N SER A 419 -25.20 9.64 -6.05
CA SER A 419 -25.14 8.34 -6.74
C SER A 419 -24.82 8.48 -8.22
N ASP A 420 -25.36 9.52 -8.89
CA ASP A 420 -25.01 9.85 -10.27
C ASP A 420 -23.53 10.21 -10.41
N ILE A 421 -22.99 11.06 -9.52
CA ILE A 421 -21.56 11.40 -9.50
C ILE A 421 -20.70 10.15 -9.26
N ALA A 422 -21.09 9.26 -8.34
CA ALA A 422 -20.37 8.02 -8.09
C ALA A 422 -20.36 7.13 -9.35
N ALA A 423 -21.49 7.00 -10.05
CA ALA A 423 -21.58 6.27 -11.30
C ALA A 423 -20.65 6.87 -12.39
N TYR A 424 -20.61 8.19 -12.51
CA TYR A 424 -19.68 8.89 -13.40
C TYR A 424 -18.22 8.57 -13.07
N LEU A 425 -17.81 8.73 -11.80
CA LEU A 425 -16.43 8.49 -11.38
C LEU A 425 -16.01 7.02 -11.57
N LEU A 426 -16.90 6.06 -11.32
CA LEU A 426 -16.64 4.63 -11.55
C LEU A 426 -16.55 4.27 -13.03
N SER A 427 -17.09 5.08 -13.93
CA SER A 427 -16.95 4.90 -15.37
C SER A 427 -15.61 5.36 -15.93
N LEU A 428 -14.84 6.15 -15.17
CA LEU A 428 -13.51 6.65 -15.54
C LEU A 428 -12.44 5.56 -15.32
N LYS A 429 -12.38 4.65 -16.26
CA LYS A 429 -11.43 3.51 -16.23
C LYS A 429 -10.26 3.76 -17.14
#